data_a96e83098126969f37a4beb1b1c03748
#
_entry.id   a96e83098126969f37a4beb1b1c03748
#
_cell.length_a   1.000
_cell.length_b   1.000
_cell.length_c   1.000
_cell.angle_alpha   90.00
_cell.angle_beta   90.00
_cell.angle_gamma   90.00
#
_symmetry.space_group_name_H-M   'P 1'
#
loop_
_entity.id
_entity.type
_entity.pdbx_description
1 polymer ?
#
loop_
_entity_poly.entity_id
_entity_poly.type
_entity_poly.pdbx_seq_one_letter_code
_entity_poly.pdbx_strand_id
1 'polypeptide(L)'
;MKLKISLVVLLGASSLFASSELVTKAKNAGLEPIPSSKPELMKLIDDKKDPITDAKVELGKKLYFDPRLSRSNLISCNTCHNLGLGGADGVPAAIGHGWTANPHHLNSPTVYNSVFFKAQFWDGRSPHLADQAQGPVQAGPEMAAPPALVEERINSIPAYVDEFKNAYGKDVKVDFAKITETIAT
;
A
#
# COMPACT_ATOMS: atom_id res chain seq x y z
N MET A 1 -37.22 35.29 13.15
CA MET A 1 -36.94 34.15 12.21
C MET A 1 -36.09 34.55 10.99
N LYS A 2 -36.15 35.74 10.48
CA LYS A 2 -35.32 36.20 9.32
C LYS A 2 -33.82 36.37 9.63
N LEU A 3 -33.44 36.73 10.85
CA LEU A 3 -32.02 36.93 11.24
C LEU A 3 -31.20 35.63 11.27
N LYS A 4 -31.83 34.51 11.65
CA LYS A 4 -31.14 33.19 11.71
C LYS A 4 -30.83 32.61 10.32
N ILE A 5 -31.68 32.89 9.32
CA ILE A 5 -31.46 32.43 7.93
C ILE A 5 -30.30 33.16 7.29
N SER A 6 -30.18 34.47 7.54
CA SER A 6 -29.07 35.28 7.00
C SER A 6 -27.71 34.89 7.56
N LEU A 7 -27.64 34.47 8.83
CA LEU A 7 -26.40 34.05 9.47
C LEU A 7 -25.91 32.68 8.91
N VAL A 8 -26.86 31.75 8.66
CA VAL A 8 -26.51 30.43 8.07
C VAL A 8 -26.01 30.56 6.64
N VAL A 9 -26.62 31.49 5.84
CA VAL A 9 -26.19 31.74 4.45
C VAL A 9 -24.79 32.37 4.41
N LEU A 10 -24.47 33.30 5.33
CA LEU A 10 -23.15 33.95 5.40
C LEU A 10 -22.07 32.93 5.82
N LEU A 11 -22.32 32.03 6.77
CA LEU A 11 -21.39 30.98 7.18
C LEU A 11 -21.16 29.94 6.06
N GLY A 12 -22.20 29.59 5.30
CA GLY A 12 -22.09 28.69 4.16
C GLY A 12 -21.32 29.32 2.99
N ALA A 13 -21.50 30.62 2.71
CA ALA A 13 -20.76 31.32 1.68
C ALA A 13 -19.27 31.46 2.03
N SER A 14 -18.92 31.78 3.27
CA SER A 14 -17.52 31.91 3.69
C SER A 14 -16.75 30.58 3.58
N SER A 15 -17.37 29.45 3.88
CA SER A 15 -16.72 28.13 3.75
C SER A 15 -16.49 27.74 2.27
N LEU A 16 -17.38 28.14 1.36
CA LEU A 16 -17.21 27.91 -0.09
C LEU A 16 -16.07 28.75 -0.68
N PHE A 17 -15.94 30.01 -0.27
CA PHE A 17 -14.85 30.89 -0.71
C PHE A 17 -13.49 30.42 -0.14
N ALA A 18 -13.42 30.04 1.11
CA ALA A 18 -12.20 29.52 1.74
C ALA A 18 -11.72 28.24 1.03
N SER A 19 -12.63 27.33 0.66
CA SER A 19 -12.28 26.10 -0.07
C SER A 19 -11.75 26.38 -1.48
N SER A 20 -12.32 27.38 -2.20
CA SER A 20 -11.87 27.75 -3.53
C SER A 20 -10.49 28.42 -3.53
N GLU A 21 -10.19 29.23 -2.51
CA GLU A 21 -8.87 29.85 -2.34
C GLU A 21 -7.79 28.81 -2.03
N LEU A 22 -8.07 27.86 -1.14
CA LEU A 22 -7.14 26.76 -0.82
C LEU A 22 -6.87 25.88 -2.03
N VAL A 23 -7.89 25.52 -2.80
CA VAL A 23 -7.73 24.77 -4.06
C VAL A 23 -6.87 25.53 -5.06
N THR A 24 -7.09 26.86 -5.18
CA THR A 24 -6.28 27.69 -6.06
C THR A 24 -4.81 27.75 -5.62
N LYS A 25 -4.56 27.91 -4.30
CA LYS A 25 -3.20 27.86 -3.75
C LYS A 25 -2.52 26.51 -3.99
N ALA A 26 -3.24 25.42 -3.80
CA ALA A 26 -2.73 24.06 -4.06
C ALA A 26 -2.32 23.89 -5.54
N LYS A 27 -3.18 24.29 -6.48
CA LYS A 27 -2.87 24.24 -7.92
C LYS A 27 -1.67 25.10 -8.28
N ASN A 28 -1.59 26.32 -7.74
CA ASN A 28 -0.45 27.22 -7.97
C ASN A 28 0.86 26.68 -7.39
N ALA A 29 0.78 25.83 -6.36
CA ALA A 29 1.91 25.10 -5.81
C ALA A 29 2.26 23.80 -6.58
N GLY A 30 1.61 23.54 -7.72
CA GLY A 30 1.85 22.35 -8.54
C GLY A 30 1.21 21.08 -8.01
N LEU A 31 0.26 21.18 -7.06
CA LEU A 31 -0.47 20.00 -6.58
C LEU A 31 -1.64 19.71 -7.55
N GLU A 32 -1.73 18.46 -7.95
CA GLU A 32 -2.80 17.95 -8.79
C GLU A 32 -3.58 16.85 -8.06
N PRO A 33 -4.91 16.77 -8.27
CA PRO A 33 -5.70 15.68 -7.69
C PRO A 33 -5.32 14.35 -8.35
N ILE A 34 -5.31 13.28 -7.56
CA ILE A 34 -5.18 11.93 -8.10
C ILE A 34 -6.42 11.66 -8.98
N PRO A 35 -6.24 11.14 -10.21
CA PRO A 35 -7.35 10.85 -11.09
C PRO A 35 -8.35 9.88 -10.47
N SER A 36 -9.64 10.17 -10.60
CA SER A 36 -10.72 9.32 -10.09
C SER A 36 -11.09 8.17 -11.03
N SER A 37 -10.70 8.25 -12.30
CA SER A 37 -10.96 7.19 -13.27
C SER A 37 -9.77 6.23 -13.39
N LYS A 38 -10.04 4.91 -13.44
CA LYS A 38 -9.00 3.87 -13.61
C LYS A 38 -8.13 4.14 -14.86
N PRO A 39 -8.68 4.48 -16.05
CA PRO A 39 -7.86 4.72 -17.24
C PRO A 39 -6.88 5.90 -17.11
N GLU A 40 -7.27 6.96 -16.41
CA GLU A 40 -6.38 8.11 -16.18
C GLU A 40 -5.33 7.81 -15.12
N LEU A 41 -5.72 7.09 -14.06
CA LEU A 41 -4.79 6.62 -13.02
C LEU A 41 -3.71 5.73 -13.64
N MET A 42 -4.10 4.76 -14.47
CA MET A 42 -3.17 3.83 -15.14
C MET A 42 -2.16 4.55 -16.02
N LYS A 43 -2.50 5.69 -16.65
CA LYS A 43 -1.53 6.50 -17.41
C LYS A 43 -0.39 7.05 -16.55
N LEU A 44 -0.60 7.21 -15.23
CA LEU A 44 0.39 7.75 -14.30
C LEU A 44 1.25 6.68 -13.64
N ILE A 45 0.69 5.47 -13.43
CA ILE A 45 1.34 4.44 -12.62
C ILE A 45 1.74 3.18 -13.39
N ASP A 46 1.19 2.97 -14.60
CA ASP A 46 1.46 1.76 -15.38
C ASP A 46 2.82 1.81 -16.07
N ASP A 47 3.61 0.75 -15.93
CA ASP A 47 4.86 0.57 -16.66
C ASP A 47 4.62 -0.32 -17.89
N LYS A 48 4.90 0.22 -19.07
CA LYS A 48 4.76 -0.53 -20.34
C LYS A 48 5.65 -1.77 -20.43
N LYS A 49 6.75 -1.83 -19.65
CA LYS A 49 7.65 -2.99 -19.62
C LYS A 49 7.14 -4.10 -18.72
N ASP A 50 6.42 -3.73 -17.68
CA ASP A 50 5.78 -4.66 -16.76
C ASP A 50 4.36 -4.18 -16.38
N PRO A 51 3.40 -4.25 -17.32
CA PRO A 51 2.10 -3.64 -17.18
C PRO A 51 1.31 -4.22 -16.00
N ILE A 52 0.61 -3.32 -15.29
CA ILE A 52 -0.36 -3.68 -14.26
C ILE A 52 -1.55 -4.35 -14.92
N THR A 53 -1.83 -5.60 -14.54
CA THR A 53 -2.98 -6.37 -15.05
C THR A 53 -3.91 -6.75 -13.90
N ASP A 54 -5.18 -6.99 -14.20
CA ASP A 54 -6.14 -7.45 -13.17
C ASP A 54 -5.68 -8.76 -12.51
N ALA A 55 -5.01 -9.65 -13.25
CA ALA A 55 -4.44 -10.89 -12.68
C ALA A 55 -3.33 -10.61 -11.65
N LYS A 56 -2.43 -9.66 -11.92
CA LYS A 56 -1.39 -9.24 -10.96
C LYS A 56 -2.00 -8.58 -9.74
N VAL A 57 -2.96 -7.67 -9.93
CA VAL A 57 -3.66 -6.98 -8.83
C VAL A 57 -4.37 -7.97 -7.91
N GLU A 58 -5.13 -8.93 -8.45
CA GLU A 58 -5.84 -9.92 -7.63
C GLU A 58 -4.87 -10.87 -6.90
N LEU A 59 -3.77 -11.25 -7.53
CA LEU A 59 -2.73 -12.03 -6.88
C LEU A 59 -2.02 -11.23 -5.77
N GLY A 60 -1.64 -9.98 -6.04
CA GLY A 60 -1.02 -9.09 -5.06
C GLY A 60 -1.92 -8.85 -3.86
N LYS A 61 -3.22 -8.64 -4.09
CA LYS A 61 -4.22 -8.55 -3.04
C LYS A 61 -4.27 -9.80 -2.16
N LYS A 62 -4.26 -11.00 -2.72
CA LYS A 62 -4.21 -12.26 -1.94
C LYS A 62 -2.96 -12.33 -1.07
N LEU A 63 -1.80 -12.03 -1.65
CA LEU A 63 -0.53 -12.02 -0.92
C LEU A 63 -0.53 -10.96 0.21
N TYR A 64 -1.10 -9.78 -0.02
CA TYR A 64 -1.19 -8.72 0.97
C TYR A 64 -1.96 -9.15 2.24
N PHE A 65 -2.97 -9.99 2.10
CA PHE A 65 -3.75 -10.53 3.21
C PHE A 65 -3.25 -11.88 3.73
N ASP A 66 -2.20 -12.47 3.15
CA ASP A 66 -1.76 -13.81 3.50
C ASP A 66 -0.81 -13.84 4.71
N PRO A 67 -1.22 -14.36 5.86
CA PRO A 67 -0.37 -14.44 7.04
C PRO A 67 0.78 -15.44 6.90
N ARG A 68 0.74 -16.34 5.90
CA ARG A 68 1.81 -17.32 5.64
C ARG A 68 3.09 -16.66 5.15
N LEU A 69 3.05 -15.39 4.79
CA LEU A 69 4.25 -14.58 4.50
C LEU A 69 5.00 -14.15 5.75
N SER A 70 4.46 -14.37 6.97
CA SER A 70 5.18 -14.14 8.23
C SER A 70 5.69 -15.44 8.82
N ARG A 71 6.79 -15.38 9.59
CA ARG A 71 7.36 -16.55 10.29
C ARG A 71 6.32 -17.30 11.12
N SER A 72 5.48 -16.57 11.84
CA SER A 72 4.48 -17.12 12.76
C SER A 72 3.21 -17.63 12.06
N ASN A 73 2.96 -17.30 10.79
CA ASN A 73 1.70 -17.49 10.08
C ASN A 73 0.50 -16.76 10.72
N LEU A 74 0.75 -15.69 11.50
CA LEU A 74 -0.30 -14.98 12.25
C LEU A 74 -0.55 -13.57 11.77
N ILE A 75 0.42 -12.94 11.09
CA ILE A 75 0.30 -11.55 10.61
C ILE A 75 0.54 -11.49 9.11
N SER A 76 -0.15 -10.55 8.47
CA SER A 76 -0.01 -10.21 7.05
C SER A 76 0.32 -8.72 6.90
N CYS A 77 0.50 -8.22 5.69
CA CYS A 77 0.65 -6.78 5.44
C CYS A 77 -0.55 -5.99 6.00
N ASN A 78 -1.77 -6.51 5.82
CA ASN A 78 -2.98 -5.88 6.35
C ASN A 78 -3.00 -5.79 7.89
N THR A 79 -2.19 -6.54 8.61
CA THR A 79 -2.14 -6.46 10.08
C THR A 79 -1.63 -5.10 10.54
N CYS A 80 -0.56 -4.61 9.92
CA CYS A 80 0.04 -3.30 10.21
C CYS A 80 -0.47 -2.18 9.28
N HIS A 81 -1.03 -2.54 8.12
CA HIS A 81 -1.55 -1.61 7.12
C HIS A 81 -3.01 -1.90 6.80
N ASN A 82 -3.86 -1.86 7.82
CA ASN A 82 -5.28 -2.21 7.70
C ASN A 82 -6.02 -1.23 6.79
N LEU A 83 -6.53 -1.74 5.67
CA LEU A 83 -7.26 -0.92 4.70
C LEU A 83 -8.54 -0.31 5.29
N GLY A 84 -9.16 -0.95 6.29
CA GLY A 84 -10.31 -0.41 7.01
C GLY A 84 -9.97 0.74 7.99
N LEU A 85 -8.68 0.91 8.32
CA LEU A 85 -8.16 1.95 9.21
C LEU A 85 -7.30 2.99 8.48
N GLY A 86 -7.56 3.22 7.20
CA GLY A 86 -6.80 4.18 6.40
C GLY A 86 -5.42 3.67 5.96
N GLY A 87 -5.21 2.36 5.92
CA GLY A 87 -3.93 1.75 5.51
C GLY A 87 -2.84 1.78 6.58
N ALA A 88 -3.22 1.91 7.85
CA ALA A 88 -2.34 1.90 9.03
C ALA A 88 -2.95 1.00 10.12
N ASP A 89 -2.27 0.79 11.25
CA ASP A 89 -2.77 -0.04 12.35
C ASP A 89 -3.38 0.75 13.52
N GLY A 90 -3.25 2.08 13.51
CA GLY A 90 -3.78 2.95 14.54
C GLY A 90 -3.05 2.92 15.89
N VAL A 91 -1.87 2.25 15.97
CA VAL A 91 -1.05 2.20 17.18
C VAL A 91 0.27 2.95 16.99
N PRO A 92 0.87 3.48 18.08
CA PRO A 92 2.10 4.28 17.98
C PRO A 92 3.31 3.52 17.41
N ALA A 93 3.39 2.22 17.63
CA ALA A 93 4.43 1.34 17.11
C ALA A 93 3.82 0.01 16.67
N ALA A 94 4.15 -0.44 15.46
CA ALA A 94 3.65 -1.67 14.87
C ALA A 94 3.90 -2.89 15.78
N ILE A 95 2.98 -3.85 15.77
CA ILE A 95 3.08 -5.12 16.48
C ILE A 95 3.50 -6.21 15.49
N GLY A 96 4.70 -6.76 15.68
CA GLY A 96 5.27 -7.79 14.80
C GLY A 96 4.77 -9.21 15.07
N HIS A 97 5.35 -10.17 14.35
CA HIS A 97 4.96 -11.60 14.38
C HIS A 97 5.05 -12.25 15.76
N GLY A 98 5.86 -11.71 16.67
CA GLY A 98 6.01 -12.17 18.05
C GLY A 98 5.07 -11.50 19.04
N TRP A 99 4.08 -10.74 18.57
CA TRP A 99 3.14 -9.96 19.40
C TRP A 99 3.81 -8.95 20.32
N THR A 100 4.98 -8.47 19.94
CA THR A 100 5.71 -7.39 20.62
C THR A 100 5.77 -6.16 19.75
N ALA A 101 5.75 -4.98 20.41
CA ALA A 101 5.91 -3.72 19.70
C ALA A 101 7.28 -3.64 19.01
N ASN A 102 7.32 -3.05 17.83
CA ASN A 102 8.55 -2.80 17.09
C ASN A 102 9.50 -1.93 17.95
N PRO A 103 10.73 -2.39 18.27
CA PRO A 103 11.66 -1.68 19.15
C PRO A 103 12.14 -0.34 18.57
N HIS A 104 11.95 -0.11 17.29
CA HIS A 104 12.27 1.19 16.65
C HIS A 104 11.20 2.25 16.89
N HIS A 105 10.09 1.91 17.58
CA HIS A 105 8.98 2.82 17.90
C HIS A 105 8.41 3.57 16.70
N LEU A 106 8.43 2.95 15.53
CA LEU A 106 7.88 3.54 14.31
C LEU A 106 6.42 3.13 14.12
N ASN A 107 5.59 4.13 13.82
CA ASN A 107 4.21 3.93 13.40
C ASN A 107 4.18 3.40 11.97
N SER A 108 3.22 2.51 11.67
CA SER A 108 2.97 2.04 10.30
C SER A 108 2.38 3.17 9.46
N PRO A 109 3.08 3.66 8.42
CA PRO A 109 2.53 4.69 7.54
C PRO A 109 1.36 4.13 6.72
N THR A 110 0.50 5.01 6.24
CA THR A 110 -0.55 4.59 5.31
C THR A 110 0.04 4.00 4.02
N VAL A 111 -0.59 2.96 3.50
CA VAL A 111 -0.30 2.40 2.17
C VAL A 111 -1.14 3.06 1.08
N TYR A 112 -2.13 3.89 1.45
CA TYR A 112 -2.94 4.57 0.46
C TYR A 112 -2.14 5.58 -0.34
N ASN A 113 -2.25 5.48 -1.66
CA ASN A 113 -1.56 6.35 -2.61
C ASN A 113 -0.02 6.30 -2.52
N SER A 114 0.55 5.28 -1.88
CA SER A 114 2.00 5.16 -1.67
C SER A 114 2.80 5.06 -2.98
N VAL A 115 2.17 4.65 -4.08
CA VAL A 115 2.77 4.66 -5.42
C VAL A 115 3.23 6.07 -5.87
N PHE A 116 2.64 7.13 -5.33
CA PHE A 116 3.01 8.52 -5.63
C PHE A 116 4.11 9.09 -4.72
N PHE A 117 4.59 8.34 -3.74
CA PHE A 117 5.68 8.79 -2.89
C PHE A 117 7.00 8.69 -3.65
N LYS A 118 7.85 9.71 -3.50
CA LYS A 118 9.18 9.77 -4.14
C LYS A 118 10.13 8.68 -3.66
N ALA A 119 9.93 8.21 -2.43
CA ALA A 119 10.68 7.12 -1.81
C ALA A 119 9.83 6.50 -0.70
N GLN A 120 10.15 5.27 -0.34
CA GLN A 120 9.46 4.49 0.65
C GLN A 120 10.27 4.38 1.94
N PHE A 121 9.62 3.99 3.05
CA PHE A 121 10.07 4.08 4.43
C PHE A 121 10.15 5.53 4.94
N TRP A 122 10.17 5.68 6.26
CA TRP A 122 10.28 6.99 6.91
C TRP A 122 11.57 7.75 6.59
N ASP A 123 12.65 7.02 6.31
CA ASP A 123 13.97 7.56 5.95
C ASP A 123 14.20 7.64 4.42
N GLY A 124 13.26 7.20 3.60
CA GLY A 124 13.35 7.28 2.16
C GLY A 124 14.38 6.34 1.51
N ARG A 125 14.84 5.29 2.22
CA ARG A 125 15.90 4.41 1.75
C ARG A 125 15.53 3.50 0.57
N SER A 126 14.24 3.27 0.34
CA SER A 126 13.76 2.44 -0.76
C SER A 126 13.18 3.30 -1.89
N PRO A 127 13.62 3.09 -3.15
CA PRO A 127 13.21 3.92 -4.27
C PRO A 127 11.80 3.61 -4.79
N HIS A 128 11.27 2.40 -4.53
CA HIS A 128 9.96 1.97 -5.03
C HIS A 128 9.34 0.88 -4.15
N LEU A 129 8.04 0.62 -4.36
CA LEU A 129 7.24 -0.28 -3.52
C LEU A 129 7.74 -1.73 -3.53
N ALA A 130 8.19 -2.26 -4.68
CA ALA A 130 8.68 -3.65 -4.77
C ALA A 130 9.95 -3.88 -3.93
N ASP A 131 10.85 -2.89 -3.88
CA ASP A 131 12.03 -2.92 -3.02
C ASP A 131 11.63 -2.77 -1.54
N GLN A 132 10.70 -1.85 -1.24
CA GLN A 132 10.19 -1.64 0.11
C GLN A 132 9.57 -2.92 0.69
N ALA A 133 8.73 -3.63 -0.08
CA ALA A 133 8.01 -4.81 0.39
C ALA A 133 8.94 -5.95 0.87
N GLN A 134 10.18 -6.00 0.39
CA GLN A 134 11.17 -6.99 0.82
C GLN A 134 11.59 -6.78 2.29
N GLY A 135 11.63 -5.54 2.74
CA GLY A 135 12.10 -5.18 4.08
C GLY A 135 11.26 -5.77 5.21
N PRO A 136 9.98 -5.40 5.32
CA PRO A 136 9.09 -5.85 6.41
C PRO A 136 8.93 -7.36 6.49
N VAL A 137 8.91 -8.05 5.34
CA VAL A 137 8.78 -9.51 5.30
C VAL A 137 9.96 -10.18 6.01
N GLN A 138 11.17 -9.66 5.85
CA GLN A 138 12.39 -10.22 6.43
C GLN A 138 12.69 -9.69 7.83
N ALA A 139 12.26 -8.48 8.16
CA ALA A 139 12.61 -7.80 9.40
C ALA A 139 12.16 -8.58 10.63
N GLY A 140 13.12 -8.92 11.52
CA GLY A 140 12.85 -9.67 12.73
C GLY A 140 11.74 -9.12 13.62
N PRO A 141 11.68 -7.78 13.86
CA PRO A 141 10.61 -7.14 14.63
C PRO A 141 9.25 -7.08 13.93
N GLU A 142 9.18 -7.41 12.64
CA GLU A 142 7.97 -7.33 11.82
C GLU A 142 7.51 -8.73 11.42
N MET A 143 7.64 -9.16 10.17
CA MET A 143 7.16 -10.48 9.73
C MET A 143 8.19 -11.61 9.92
N ALA A 144 9.48 -11.29 10.01
CA ALA A 144 10.60 -12.19 10.35
C ALA A 144 10.74 -13.45 9.46
N ALA A 145 10.22 -13.45 8.25
CA ALA A 145 10.26 -14.59 7.35
C ALA A 145 11.46 -14.47 6.39
N PRO A 146 12.47 -15.38 6.46
CA PRO A 146 13.53 -15.42 5.47
C PRO A 146 12.98 -15.64 4.06
N PRO A 147 13.61 -15.11 3.00
CA PRO A 147 13.20 -15.29 1.60
C PRO A 147 12.91 -16.75 1.22
N ALA A 148 13.81 -17.67 1.58
CA ALA A 148 13.65 -19.08 1.27
C ALA A 148 12.39 -19.70 1.90
N LEU A 149 12.00 -19.28 3.10
CA LEU A 149 10.76 -19.75 3.75
C LEU A 149 9.51 -19.24 3.00
N VAL A 150 9.53 -17.98 2.55
CA VAL A 150 8.42 -17.41 1.77
C VAL A 150 8.28 -18.11 0.43
N GLU A 151 9.41 -18.32 -0.27
CA GLU A 151 9.44 -19.03 -1.55
C GLU A 151 8.93 -20.47 -1.41
N GLU A 152 9.40 -21.21 -0.39
CA GLU A 152 8.95 -22.57 -0.12
C GLU A 152 7.43 -22.62 0.10
N ARG A 153 6.92 -21.76 0.97
CA ARG A 153 5.47 -21.73 1.28
C ARG A 153 4.60 -21.41 0.08
N ILE A 154 4.96 -20.37 -0.68
CA ILE A 154 4.18 -19.99 -1.85
C ILE A 154 4.25 -21.07 -2.93
N ASN A 155 5.43 -21.63 -3.21
CA ASN A 155 5.58 -22.68 -4.20
C ASN A 155 4.97 -24.02 -3.78
N SER A 156 4.76 -24.27 -2.49
CA SER A 156 4.07 -25.46 -1.99
C SER A 156 2.55 -25.44 -2.21
N ILE A 157 1.99 -24.30 -2.64
CA ILE A 157 0.56 -24.11 -2.85
C ILE A 157 0.28 -24.07 -4.34
N PRO A 158 -0.26 -25.16 -4.97
CA PRO A 158 -0.48 -25.22 -6.42
C PRO A 158 -1.31 -24.05 -6.95
N ALA A 159 -2.32 -23.59 -6.19
CA ALA A 159 -3.15 -22.46 -6.59
C ALA A 159 -2.34 -21.17 -6.77
N TYR A 160 -1.36 -20.88 -5.89
CA TYR A 160 -0.48 -19.73 -6.08
C TYR A 160 0.42 -19.89 -7.30
N VAL A 161 1.00 -21.06 -7.51
CA VAL A 161 1.85 -21.32 -8.69
C VAL A 161 1.07 -21.08 -9.97
N ASP A 162 -0.18 -21.55 -10.04
CA ASP A 162 -1.04 -21.37 -11.21
C ASP A 162 -1.43 -19.88 -11.39
N GLU A 163 -1.70 -19.16 -10.31
CA GLU A 163 -1.99 -17.73 -10.38
C GLU A 163 -0.78 -16.90 -10.81
N PHE A 164 0.43 -17.24 -10.36
CA PHE A 164 1.66 -16.62 -10.84
C PHE A 164 1.86 -16.88 -12.34
N LYS A 165 1.66 -18.11 -12.81
CA LYS A 165 1.71 -18.43 -14.25
C LYS A 165 0.68 -17.68 -15.07
N ASN A 166 -0.52 -17.50 -14.52
CA ASN A 166 -1.56 -16.70 -15.17
C ASN A 166 -1.21 -15.21 -15.26
N ALA A 167 -0.59 -14.67 -14.21
CA ALA A 167 -0.24 -13.24 -14.12
C ALA A 167 1.01 -12.86 -14.92
N TYR A 168 2.01 -13.76 -14.98
CA TYR A 168 3.35 -13.45 -15.50
C TYR A 168 3.81 -14.37 -16.63
N GLY A 169 3.04 -15.39 -16.97
CA GLY A 169 3.38 -16.37 -18.01
C GLY A 169 3.93 -17.68 -17.43
N LYS A 170 3.94 -18.72 -18.28
CA LYS A 170 4.20 -20.12 -17.87
C LYS A 170 5.60 -20.33 -17.28
N ASP A 171 6.58 -19.55 -17.71
CA ASP A 171 7.99 -19.69 -17.33
C ASP A 171 8.38 -18.80 -16.14
N VAL A 172 7.41 -18.19 -15.46
CA VAL A 172 7.68 -17.34 -14.30
C VAL A 172 8.38 -18.12 -13.20
N LYS A 173 9.48 -17.56 -12.70
CA LYS A 173 10.12 -18.03 -11.48
C LYS A 173 9.48 -17.35 -10.29
N VAL A 174 8.83 -18.13 -9.43
CA VAL A 174 8.18 -17.61 -8.21
C VAL A 174 9.22 -17.57 -7.09
N ASP A 175 10.11 -16.59 -7.16
CA ASP A 175 11.08 -16.27 -6.12
C ASP A 175 10.62 -15.12 -5.24
N PHE A 176 11.38 -14.82 -4.19
CA PHE A 176 11.04 -13.79 -3.22
C PHE A 176 10.87 -12.39 -3.86
N ALA A 177 11.72 -12.05 -4.82
CA ALA A 177 11.63 -10.79 -5.53
C ALA A 177 10.32 -10.67 -6.32
N LYS A 178 9.91 -11.75 -7.02
CA LYS A 178 8.65 -11.78 -7.77
C LYS A 178 7.43 -11.73 -6.84
N ILE A 179 7.50 -12.37 -5.68
CA ILE A 179 6.43 -12.32 -4.66
C ILE A 179 6.24 -10.89 -4.14
N THR A 180 7.33 -10.21 -3.77
CA THR A 180 7.27 -8.84 -3.24
C THR A 180 6.92 -7.80 -4.31
N GLU A 181 7.37 -7.97 -5.54
CA GLU A 181 6.94 -7.18 -6.69
C GLU A 181 5.43 -7.29 -6.91
N THR A 182 4.88 -8.50 -6.80
CA THR A 182 3.44 -8.73 -6.95
C THR A 182 2.61 -8.06 -5.84
N ILE A 183 3.14 -8.01 -4.61
CA ILE A 183 2.49 -7.27 -3.50
C ILE A 183 2.46 -5.76 -3.79
N ALA A 184 3.45 -5.25 -4.51
CA ALA A 184 3.58 -3.84 -4.84
C ALA A 184 2.68 -3.39 -6.03
N THR A 185 2.07 -4.35 -6.73
CA THR A 185 1.15 -4.08 -7.85
C THR A 185 -0.24 -3.68 -7.39
#